data_8fda89a3defb2a32e66303cd32cabe44
#
_entry.id   8fda89a3defb2a32e66303cd32cabe44
#
_cell.length_a   1.000
_cell.length_b   1.000
_cell.length_c   1.000
_cell.angle_alpha   90.00
_cell.angle_beta   90.00
_cell.angle_gamma   90.00
#
_symmetry.space_group_name_H-M   'P 1'
#
loop_
_entity.id
_entity.type
_entity.pdbx_description
1 polymer ?
#
loop_
_entity_poly.entity_id
_entity_poly.type
_entity_poly.pdbx_seq_one_letter_code
_entity_poly.pdbx_strand_id
1 'polypeptide(L)'
;LTVTYNNLNGTSFNGTPVKKIVATYTLVETPSADGSAIVKLYHDPTKTLFIGSQTDDTNKKLHVKMNLNFFDSESSVTPLDLSKNGSVLSISSLNHWNTELGNHIEKVGLNGNEYVQIPGSSITLHEDGYAYATNDNEFVANGSRLNSDPTVDPTTGEVTDEGWDAINPDGTPRTKNAY
;
A
#
# COMPACT_ATOMS: atom_id res chain seq x y z
N LEU A 1 4.84 17.08 1.31
CA LEU A 1 3.44 17.32 0.93
C LEU A 1 2.54 17.10 2.13
N THR A 2 1.70 18.09 2.45
CA THR A 2 0.68 17.95 3.49
C THR A 2 -0.70 18.11 2.84
N VAL A 3 -1.59 17.18 3.17
CA VAL A 3 -2.96 17.13 2.63
C VAL A 3 -3.94 17.11 3.81
N THR A 4 -4.96 17.95 3.75
CA THR A 4 -6.02 17.98 4.76
C THR A 4 -7.32 17.48 4.15
N TYR A 5 -7.91 16.48 4.79
CA TYR A 5 -9.22 15.93 4.48
C TYR A 5 -10.22 16.44 5.53
N ASN A 6 -11.22 17.16 5.09
CA ASN A 6 -12.28 17.73 5.92
C ASN A 6 -13.63 17.08 5.61
N ASN A 7 -14.65 17.43 6.37
CA ASN A 7 -16.04 16.95 6.19
C ASN A 7 -16.17 15.42 6.23
N LEU A 8 -15.34 14.75 7.03
CA LEU A 8 -15.41 13.31 7.16
C LEU A 8 -16.70 12.89 7.86
N ASN A 9 -17.38 11.92 7.26
CA ASN A 9 -18.64 11.37 7.78
C ASN A 9 -18.53 9.87 7.94
N GLY A 10 -19.13 9.35 9.02
CA GLY A 10 -19.18 7.90 9.27
C GLY A 10 -17.89 7.30 9.85
N THR A 11 -16.87 8.13 10.13
CA THR A 11 -15.62 7.70 10.75
C THR A 11 -15.59 8.09 12.22
N SER A 12 -15.21 7.15 13.08
CA SER A 12 -15.06 7.40 14.52
C SER A 12 -13.90 6.59 15.10
N PHE A 13 -13.35 7.09 16.20
CA PHE A 13 -12.37 6.40 17.02
C PHE A 13 -12.90 6.32 18.45
N ASN A 14 -13.14 5.10 18.96
CA ASN A 14 -13.75 4.87 20.29
C ASN A 14 -15.01 5.69 20.56
N GLY A 15 -15.90 5.78 19.58
CA GLY A 15 -17.13 6.57 19.68
C GLY A 15 -16.94 8.07 19.48
N THR A 16 -15.71 8.57 19.43
CA THR A 16 -15.42 9.97 19.08
C THR A 16 -15.41 10.11 17.56
N PRO A 17 -16.26 10.97 16.97
CA PRO A 17 -16.23 11.21 15.54
C PRO A 17 -14.87 11.74 15.07
N VAL A 18 -14.37 11.25 13.93
CA VAL A 18 -13.24 11.85 13.22
C VAL A 18 -13.80 12.78 12.15
N LYS A 19 -13.43 14.06 12.20
CA LYS A 19 -13.91 15.10 11.29
C LYS A 19 -12.85 15.63 10.33
N LYS A 20 -11.59 15.47 10.69
CA LYS A 20 -10.46 15.90 9.88
C LYS A 20 -9.31 14.89 9.96
N ILE A 21 -8.64 14.65 8.84
CA ILE A 21 -7.36 13.94 8.77
C ILE A 21 -6.34 14.86 8.12
N VAL A 22 -5.15 14.94 8.72
CA VAL A 22 -3.99 15.60 8.13
C VAL A 22 -2.97 14.53 7.81
N ALA A 23 -2.73 14.30 6.52
CA ALA A 23 -1.73 13.39 6.01
C ALA A 23 -0.48 14.17 5.58
N THR A 24 0.68 13.80 6.12
CA THR A 24 1.97 14.37 5.73
C THR A 24 2.85 13.30 5.10
N TYR A 25 3.28 13.56 3.88
CA TYR A 25 4.18 12.70 3.11
C TYR A 25 5.54 13.38 3.00
N THR A 26 6.58 12.71 3.47
CA THR A 26 7.96 13.20 3.41
C THR A 26 8.76 12.25 2.53
N LEU A 27 9.28 12.76 1.40
CA LEU A 27 10.21 12.02 0.56
C LEU A 27 11.54 11.89 1.30
N VAL A 28 11.97 10.66 1.51
CA VAL A 28 13.22 10.32 2.19
C VAL A 28 14.29 9.99 1.18
N GLU A 29 13.94 9.19 0.16
CA GLU A 29 14.84 8.76 -0.91
C GLU A 29 14.04 8.56 -2.19
N THR A 30 14.66 8.84 -3.34
CA THR A 30 14.06 8.58 -4.66
C THR A 30 15.13 8.13 -5.65
N PRO A 31 14.80 7.17 -6.53
CA PRO A 31 15.68 6.80 -7.66
C PRO A 31 15.62 7.80 -8.82
N SER A 32 14.73 8.78 -8.80
CA SER A 32 14.60 9.79 -9.84
C SER A 32 15.78 10.76 -9.82
N ALA A 33 16.37 11.04 -10.99
CA ALA A 33 17.52 11.92 -11.12
C ALA A 33 17.22 13.37 -10.74
N ASP A 34 15.98 13.83 -10.91
CA ASP A 34 15.52 15.16 -10.55
C ASP A 34 15.15 15.31 -9.07
N GLY A 35 15.28 14.23 -8.30
CA GLY A 35 14.95 14.22 -6.87
C GLY A 35 13.45 14.22 -6.57
N SER A 36 12.60 13.94 -7.55
CA SER A 36 11.14 13.96 -7.41
C SER A 36 10.53 12.60 -7.09
N ALA A 37 9.31 12.63 -6.59
CA ALA A 37 8.40 11.49 -6.50
C ALA A 37 6.96 11.98 -6.66
N ILE A 38 6.07 11.06 -7.02
CA ILE A 38 4.64 11.32 -7.21
C ILE A 38 3.87 10.62 -6.10
N VAL A 39 2.93 11.34 -5.49
CA VAL A 39 1.91 10.77 -4.62
C VAL A 39 0.56 11.02 -5.26
N LYS A 40 -0.19 9.97 -5.56
CA LYS A 40 -1.57 10.09 -6.05
C LYS A 40 -2.51 10.16 -4.85
N LEU A 41 -3.31 11.22 -4.81
CA LEU A 41 -4.26 11.45 -3.74
C LEU A 41 -5.64 10.89 -4.10
N TYR A 42 -6.29 10.29 -3.14
CA TYR A 42 -7.64 9.74 -3.24
C TYR A 42 -8.58 10.48 -2.28
N HIS A 43 -9.88 10.39 -2.52
CA HIS A 43 -10.89 10.97 -1.63
C HIS A 43 -10.92 10.33 -0.24
N ASP A 44 -10.55 9.06 -0.16
CA ASP A 44 -10.41 8.32 1.09
C ASP A 44 -8.94 7.99 1.32
N PRO A 45 -8.27 8.65 2.28
CA PRO A 45 -6.85 8.46 2.54
C PRO A 45 -6.52 7.10 3.16
N THR A 46 -7.54 6.35 3.60
CA THR A 46 -7.36 5.06 4.28
C THR A 46 -7.45 3.86 3.32
N LYS A 47 -7.88 4.07 2.07
CA LYS A 47 -8.08 2.97 1.12
C LYS A 47 -6.85 2.63 0.31
N THR A 48 -6.20 3.63 -0.27
CA THR A 48 -5.10 3.40 -1.21
C THR A 48 -4.12 4.54 -1.16
N LEU A 49 -2.85 4.20 -1.12
CA LEU A 49 -1.74 5.10 -1.32
C LEU A 49 -1.00 4.66 -2.59
N PHE A 50 -0.84 5.57 -3.54
CA PHE A 50 0.04 5.38 -4.67
C PHE A 50 1.22 6.33 -4.56
N ILE A 51 2.42 5.78 -4.58
CA ILE A 51 3.67 6.52 -4.70
C ILE A 51 4.45 5.99 -5.89
N GLY A 52 5.11 6.86 -6.61
CA GLY A 52 5.88 6.50 -7.80
C GLY A 52 7.02 7.47 -8.05
N SER A 53 7.99 7.03 -8.84
CA SER A 53 9.09 7.84 -9.34
C SER A 53 9.59 7.29 -10.66
N GLN A 54 10.41 8.08 -11.38
CA GLN A 54 11.25 7.52 -12.42
C GLN A 54 12.38 6.71 -11.77
N THR A 55 12.85 5.66 -12.47
CA THR A 55 13.92 4.80 -11.98
C THR A 55 15.18 5.07 -12.79
N ASP A 56 15.83 6.21 -12.52
CA ASP A 56 17.06 6.62 -13.17
C ASP A 56 18.31 6.06 -12.47
N ASP A 57 18.19 5.76 -11.17
CA ASP A 57 19.26 5.19 -10.36
C ASP A 57 18.75 3.94 -9.62
N THR A 58 19.07 2.76 -10.13
CA THR A 58 18.65 1.47 -9.57
C THR A 58 19.29 1.12 -8.23
N ASN A 59 20.31 1.87 -7.79
CA ASN A 59 20.91 1.70 -6.45
C ASN A 59 20.12 2.43 -5.36
N LYS A 60 19.17 3.29 -5.75
CA LYS A 60 18.32 4.02 -4.82
C LYS A 60 16.93 3.41 -4.72
N LYS A 61 16.27 3.69 -3.62
CA LYS A 61 14.91 3.23 -3.33
C LYS A 61 13.95 4.40 -3.43
N LEU A 62 12.69 4.12 -3.74
CA LEU A 62 11.63 5.06 -3.47
C LEU A 62 11.16 4.87 -2.03
N HIS A 63 11.45 5.84 -1.18
CA HIS A 63 11.08 5.82 0.23
C HIS A 63 10.32 7.09 0.60
N VAL A 64 9.07 6.92 1.00
CA VAL A 64 8.20 7.99 1.50
C VAL A 64 7.76 7.65 2.92
N LYS A 65 7.97 8.58 3.84
CA LYS A 65 7.42 8.50 5.19
C LYS A 65 6.03 9.14 5.19
N MET A 66 5.03 8.40 5.68
CA MET A 66 3.67 8.89 5.88
C MET A 66 3.40 9.10 7.36
N ASN A 67 2.77 10.23 7.69
CA ASN A 67 2.23 10.51 9.01
C ASN A 67 0.75 10.90 8.87
N LEU A 68 -0.13 10.28 9.66
CA LEU A 68 -1.56 10.57 9.70
C LEU A 68 -1.95 11.08 11.09
N ASN A 69 -2.54 12.27 11.13
CA ASN A 69 -3.11 12.84 12.33
C ASN A 69 -4.63 12.95 12.17
N PHE A 70 -5.37 12.45 13.15
CA PHE A 70 -6.82 12.40 13.18
C PHE A 70 -7.36 13.38 14.20
N PHE A 71 -8.45 14.09 13.89
CA PHE A 71 -9.01 15.14 14.72
C PHE A 71 -10.54 14.98 14.87
N ASP A 72 -11.06 15.29 16.04
CA ASP A 72 -12.47 15.21 16.40
C ASP A 72 -13.32 16.35 15.82
N SER A 73 -12.68 17.46 15.43
CA SER A 73 -13.32 18.57 14.75
C SER A 73 -12.40 19.17 13.68
N GLU A 74 -12.98 19.93 12.76
CA GLU A 74 -12.22 20.62 11.72
C GLU A 74 -11.33 21.75 12.28
N SER A 75 -11.77 22.39 13.37
CA SER A 75 -11.03 23.45 14.04
C SER A 75 -10.01 22.96 15.06
N SER A 76 -10.04 21.65 15.41
CA SER A 76 -9.12 21.09 16.39
C SER A 76 -7.67 21.17 15.88
N VAL A 77 -6.75 21.56 16.76
CA VAL A 77 -5.30 21.62 16.52
C VAL A 77 -4.55 20.49 17.21
N THR A 78 -5.21 19.81 18.15
CA THR A 78 -4.64 18.67 18.88
C THR A 78 -5.18 17.37 18.26
N PRO A 79 -4.30 16.48 17.76
CA PRO A 79 -4.73 15.20 17.24
C PRO A 79 -5.33 14.29 18.33
N LEU A 80 -6.19 13.38 17.92
CA LEU A 80 -6.61 12.26 18.75
C LEU A 80 -5.42 11.38 19.12
N ASP A 81 -5.35 10.97 20.38
CA ASP A 81 -4.34 10.04 20.85
C ASP A 81 -4.76 8.60 20.47
N LEU A 82 -4.18 8.09 19.38
CA LEU A 82 -4.42 6.74 18.88
C LEU A 82 -3.60 5.66 19.59
N SER A 83 -2.68 6.02 20.46
CA SER A 83 -1.85 5.05 21.20
C SER A 83 -2.64 4.23 22.22
N LYS A 84 -3.83 4.71 22.57
CA LYS A 84 -4.74 4.07 23.50
C LYS A 84 -5.79 3.25 22.75
N ASN A 85 -6.17 2.12 23.35
CA ASN A 85 -7.30 1.28 22.90
C ASN A 85 -7.09 0.52 21.56
N GLY A 86 -5.87 0.15 21.25
CA GLY A 86 -5.58 -0.83 20.20
C GLY A 86 -5.92 -0.36 18.78
N SER A 87 -5.54 0.86 18.44
CA SER A 87 -5.64 1.33 17.04
C SER A 87 -4.80 0.47 16.12
N VAL A 88 -5.38 0.04 15.00
CA VAL A 88 -4.71 -0.79 14.00
C VAL A 88 -4.79 -0.09 12.65
N LEU A 89 -3.64 0.02 11.98
CA LEU A 89 -3.56 0.36 10.57
C LEU A 89 -3.27 -0.92 9.78
N SER A 90 -4.20 -1.33 8.93
CA SER A 90 -3.99 -2.46 8.04
C SER A 90 -3.32 -1.99 6.76
N ILE A 91 -2.22 -2.63 6.39
CA ILE A 91 -1.56 -2.44 5.11
C ILE A 91 -1.56 -3.79 4.41
N SER A 92 -2.10 -3.81 3.20
CA SER A 92 -2.26 -5.03 2.41
C SER A 92 -1.58 -4.90 1.06
N SER A 93 -1.36 -6.04 0.41
CA SER A 93 -0.81 -6.12 -0.95
C SER A 93 0.62 -5.53 -1.07
N LEU A 94 1.55 -6.09 -0.29
CA LEU A 94 2.98 -5.80 -0.44
C LEU A 94 3.60 -6.79 -1.41
N ASN A 95 3.82 -6.36 -2.64
CA ASN A 95 4.30 -7.21 -3.71
C ASN A 95 5.80 -7.47 -3.64
N HIS A 96 6.20 -8.65 -4.08
CA HIS A 96 7.58 -9.04 -4.28
C HIS A 96 7.68 -9.80 -5.61
N TRP A 97 8.49 -9.31 -6.53
CA TRP A 97 8.80 -10.03 -7.78
C TRP A 97 10.21 -9.75 -8.25
N ASN A 98 10.80 -10.76 -8.86
CA ASN A 98 12.09 -10.68 -9.52
C ASN A 98 11.88 -10.85 -11.02
N THR A 99 12.28 -9.85 -11.78
CA THR A 99 12.15 -9.82 -13.24
C THR A 99 13.50 -9.52 -13.88
N GLU A 100 13.56 -9.56 -15.22
CA GLU A 100 14.72 -9.09 -15.97
C GLU A 100 15.10 -7.62 -15.69
N LEU A 101 14.12 -6.83 -15.20
CA LEU A 101 14.30 -5.42 -14.84
C LEU A 101 14.82 -5.24 -13.40
N GLY A 102 14.99 -6.32 -12.66
CA GLY A 102 15.49 -6.31 -11.29
C GLY A 102 14.52 -6.87 -10.26
N ASN A 103 14.94 -6.84 -9.00
CA ASN A 103 14.16 -7.28 -7.87
C ASN A 103 13.34 -6.12 -7.31
N HIS A 104 12.04 -6.29 -7.29
CA HIS A 104 11.07 -5.29 -6.81
C HIS A 104 10.42 -5.80 -5.53
N ILE A 105 10.62 -5.11 -4.44
CA ILE A 105 10.06 -5.46 -3.13
C ILE A 105 9.35 -4.25 -2.55
N GLU A 106 8.05 -4.36 -2.32
CA GLU A 106 7.28 -3.40 -1.54
C GLU A 106 7.45 -3.69 -0.06
N LYS A 107 7.81 -2.68 0.72
CA LYS A 107 8.12 -2.81 2.14
C LYS A 107 7.41 -1.74 2.97
N VAL A 108 7.07 -2.09 4.20
CA VAL A 108 6.56 -1.15 5.18
C VAL A 108 7.47 -1.10 6.39
N GLY A 109 7.99 0.08 6.71
CA GLY A 109 8.73 0.33 7.94
C GLY A 109 7.80 0.67 9.09
N LEU A 110 7.99 0.05 10.25
CA LEU A 110 7.08 0.17 11.39
C LEU A 110 7.22 1.48 12.16
N ASN A 111 8.38 2.13 12.08
CA ASN A 111 8.65 3.43 12.73
C ASN A 111 8.23 3.47 14.21
N GLY A 112 8.52 2.39 14.96
CA GLY A 112 8.20 2.27 16.38
C GLY A 112 6.79 1.72 16.69
N ASN A 113 5.99 1.40 15.67
CA ASN A 113 4.71 0.72 15.86
C ASN A 113 4.92 -0.79 16.02
N GLU A 114 3.96 -1.43 16.68
CA GLU A 114 3.93 -2.88 16.82
C GLU A 114 3.43 -3.53 15.52
N TYR A 115 4.03 -4.67 15.17
CA TYR A 115 3.63 -5.47 14.01
C TYR A 115 2.71 -6.60 14.46
N VAL A 116 1.59 -6.74 13.76
CA VAL A 116 0.68 -7.89 13.90
C VAL A 116 0.46 -8.49 12.52
N GLN A 117 0.92 -9.74 12.34
CA GLN A 117 0.70 -10.46 11.09
C GLN A 117 -0.77 -10.88 10.95
N ILE A 118 -1.35 -10.60 9.79
CA ILE A 118 -2.68 -11.12 9.45
C ILE A 118 -2.56 -12.64 9.25
N PRO A 119 -3.39 -13.47 9.90
CA PRO A 119 -3.36 -14.91 9.72
C PRO A 119 -3.46 -15.32 8.25
N GLY A 120 -2.55 -16.17 7.79
CA GLY A 120 -2.47 -16.60 6.39
C GLY A 120 -1.71 -15.66 5.45
N SER A 121 -1.26 -14.51 5.92
CA SER A 121 -0.40 -13.60 5.14
C SER A 121 1.01 -14.16 4.99
N SER A 122 1.61 -13.97 3.81
CA SER A 122 3.04 -14.25 3.55
C SER A 122 3.96 -13.10 3.96
N ILE A 123 3.39 -11.97 4.43
CA ILE A 123 4.16 -10.83 4.89
C ILE A 123 4.71 -11.13 6.28
N THR A 124 5.99 -10.94 6.47
CA THR A 124 6.68 -11.13 7.76
C THR A 124 7.53 -9.93 8.11
N LEU A 125 7.76 -9.72 9.41
CA LEU A 125 8.71 -8.72 9.89
C LEU A 125 10.13 -9.29 9.77
N HIS A 126 11.02 -8.53 9.13
CA HIS A 126 12.42 -8.91 8.93
C HIS A 126 13.36 -8.14 9.87
N GLU A 127 14.61 -8.62 9.98
CA GLU A 127 15.63 -8.04 10.83
C GLU A 127 16.01 -6.58 10.46
N ASP A 128 15.72 -6.17 9.20
CA ASP A 128 15.92 -4.80 8.74
C ASP A 128 14.84 -3.81 9.26
N GLY A 129 13.88 -4.29 10.06
CA GLY A 129 12.80 -3.49 10.65
C GLY A 129 11.65 -3.20 9.69
N TYR A 130 11.59 -3.88 8.54
CA TYR A 130 10.52 -3.75 7.56
C TYR A 130 9.69 -5.03 7.49
N ALA A 131 8.40 -4.86 7.21
CA ALA A 131 7.49 -5.96 6.87
C ALA A 131 7.38 -6.09 5.35
N TYR A 132 7.58 -7.29 4.82
CA TYR A 132 7.46 -7.59 3.39
C TYR A 132 7.38 -9.10 3.14
N ALA A 133 7.00 -9.49 1.91
CA ALA A 133 7.00 -10.88 1.48
C ALA A 133 8.44 -11.37 1.22
N THR A 134 8.80 -12.54 1.74
CA THR A 134 10.12 -13.15 1.52
C THR A 134 10.26 -13.73 0.11
N ASN A 135 9.18 -14.28 -0.42
CA ASN A 135 9.16 -14.95 -1.72
C ASN A 135 8.46 -14.09 -2.78
N ASP A 136 8.80 -14.35 -4.04
CA ASP A 136 8.12 -13.76 -5.18
C ASP A 136 6.62 -14.09 -5.15
N ASN A 137 5.81 -13.19 -5.68
CA ASN A 137 4.41 -13.45 -5.94
C ASN A 137 4.29 -14.68 -6.85
N GLU A 138 3.40 -15.59 -6.52
CA GLU A 138 3.27 -16.88 -7.21
C GLU A 138 3.00 -16.72 -8.72
N PHE A 139 2.19 -15.75 -9.10
CA PHE A 139 1.89 -15.51 -10.51
C PHE A 139 3.11 -15.07 -11.32
N VAL A 140 4.10 -14.43 -10.71
CA VAL A 140 5.39 -14.07 -11.34
C VAL A 140 6.27 -15.29 -11.44
N ALA A 141 6.42 -16.05 -10.34
CA ALA A 141 7.23 -17.25 -10.28
C ALA A 141 6.80 -18.31 -11.32
N ASN A 142 5.50 -18.40 -11.59
CA ASN A 142 4.94 -19.33 -12.58
C ASN A 142 4.89 -18.76 -14.01
N GLY A 143 5.54 -17.63 -14.27
CA GLY A 143 5.52 -16.99 -15.60
C GLY A 143 4.15 -16.41 -15.98
N SER A 144 3.28 -16.19 -15.01
CA SER A 144 1.96 -15.62 -15.21
C SER A 144 2.03 -14.13 -15.46
N ARG A 145 0.97 -13.57 -16.03
CA ARG A 145 0.93 -12.14 -16.37
C ARG A 145 1.06 -11.25 -15.15
N LEU A 146 1.81 -10.18 -15.31
CA LEU A 146 1.91 -9.07 -14.33
C LEU A 146 0.72 -8.09 -14.43
N ASN A 147 -0.23 -8.34 -15.33
CA ASN A 147 -1.35 -7.44 -15.54
C ASN A 147 -2.36 -7.59 -14.40
N SER A 148 -2.55 -6.53 -13.65
CA SER A 148 -3.51 -6.45 -12.55
C SER A 148 -4.93 -6.12 -12.98
N ASP A 149 -5.10 -5.66 -14.23
CA ASP A 149 -6.41 -5.25 -14.74
C ASP A 149 -7.12 -6.41 -15.44
N PRO A 150 -8.43 -6.57 -15.23
CA PRO A 150 -9.21 -7.53 -15.99
C PRO A 150 -9.21 -7.16 -17.47
N THR A 151 -9.16 -8.16 -18.33
CA THR A 151 -9.34 -7.97 -19.77
C THR A 151 -10.82 -8.02 -20.10
N VAL A 152 -11.32 -6.99 -20.73
CA VAL A 152 -12.71 -6.89 -21.14
C VAL A 152 -12.79 -6.94 -22.65
N ASP A 153 -13.66 -7.77 -23.21
CA ASP A 153 -13.97 -7.77 -24.63
C ASP A 153 -14.64 -6.42 -24.98
N PRO A 154 -14.05 -5.60 -25.85
CA PRO A 154 -14.58 -4.27 -26.17
C PRO A 154 -15.90 -4.32 -26.93
N THR A 155 -16.26 -5.47 -27.49
CA THR A 155 -17.49 -5.66 -28.29
C THR A 155 -18.66 -6.11 -27.43
N THR A 156 -18.42 -7.04 -26.51
CA THR A 156 -19.47 -7.65 -25.68
C THR A 156 -19.54 -7.07 -24.29
N GLY A 157 -18.47 -6.43 -23.81
CA GLY A 157 -18.31 -6.01 -22.42
C GLY A 157 -18.07 -7.17 -21.46
N GLU A 158 -17.84 -8.36 -21.97
CA GLU A 158 -17.59 -9.55 -21.16
C GLU A 158 -16.15 -9.54 -20.61
N VAL A 159 -16.01 -9.90 -19.34
CA VAL A 159 -14.68 -10.07 -18.72
C VAL A 159 -14.09 -11.39 -19.19
N THR A 160 -13.06 -11.34 -20.02
CA THR A 160 -12.38 -12.51 -20.58
C THR A 160 -11.20 -12.98 -19.75
N ASP A 161 -10.75 -12.14 -18.81
CA ASP A 161 -9.68 -12.43 -17.87
C ASP A 161 -9.83 -11.57 -16.61
N GLU A 162 -10.01 -12.20 -15.48
CA GLU A 162 -10.25 -11.55 -14.19
C GLU A 162 -8.98 -10.96 -13.54
N GLY A 163 -7.86 -10.95 -14.25
CA GLY A 163 -6.61 -10.36 -13.75
C GLY A 163 -6.00 -11.15 -12.58
N TRP A 164 -5.82 -10.50 -11.45
CA TRP A 164 -5.17 -11.08 -10.26
C TRP A 164 -5.88 -12.29 -9.67
N ASP A 165 -7.19 -12.36 -9.81
CA ASP A 165 -8.03 -13.44 -9.30
C ASP A 165 -8.16 -14.59 -10.28
N ALA A 166 -7.44 -14.50 -11.41
CA ALA A 166 -7.51 -15.50 -12.46
C ALA A 166 -7.04 -16.88 -11.96
N ILE A 167 -7.56 -17.87 -12.62
CA ILE A 167 -7.21 -19.28 -12.41
C ILE A 167 -5.92 -19.59 -13.18
N ASN A 168 -5.05 -20.42 -12.61
CA ASN A 168 -3.89 -20.94 -13.31
C ASN A 168 -4.33 -21.73 -14.57
N PRO A 169 -3.43 -21.91 -15.58
CA PRO A 169 -3.77 -22.69 -16.78
C PRO A 169 -4.23 -24.12 -16.52
N ASP A 170 -3.90 -24.69 -15.37
CA ASP A 170 -4.31 -26.03 -14.92
C ASP A 170 -5.67 -26.05 -14.22
N GLY A 171 -6.37 -24.90 -14.13
CA GLY A 171 -7.68 -24.77 -13.50
C GLY A 171 -7.63 -24.59 -11.97
N THR A 172 -6.44 -24.47 -11.37
CA THR A 172 -6.33 -24.19 -9.94
C THR A 172 -6.42 -22.70 -9.64
N PRO A 173 -7.04 -22.28 -8.52
CA PRO A 173 -7.01 -20.89 -8.09
C PRO A 173 -5.58 -20.42 -7.86
N ARG A 174 -5.27 -19.19 -8.29
CA ARG A 174 -3.98 -18.58 -7.97
C ARG A 174 -3.91 -18.27 -6.49
N THR A 175 -2.83 -18.70 -5.87
CA THR A 175 -2.53 -18.36 -4.48
C THR A 175 -1.91 -16.98 -4.44
N LYS A 176 -2.42 -16.12 -3.58
CA LYS A 176 -1.91 -14.74 -3.43
C LYS A 176 -0.83 -14.75 -2.35
N ASN A 177 0.43 -14.55 -2.73
CA ASN A 177 1.55 -14.66 -1.78
C ASN A 177 1.89 -13.35 -1.07
N ALA A 178 1.30 -12.24 -1.43
CA ALA A 178 1.67 -10.92 -0.90
C ALA A 178 0.47 -10.10 -0.38
N TYR A 179 -0.47 -10.73 0.26
CA TYR A 179 -1.61 -10.04 0.86
C TYR A 179 -1.67 -10.18 2.37
#